data_508f798ef8d1f9df479dd00885f71ce3
#
_entry.id   508f798ef8d1f9df479dd00885f71ce3
#
_cell.length_a   1.000
_cell.length_b   1.000
_cell.length_c   1.000
_cell.angle_alpha   90.00
_cell.angle_beta   90.00
_cell.angle_gamma   90.00
#
_symmetry.space_group_name_H-M   'P 1'
#
loop_
_entity.id
_entity.type
_entity.pdbx_description
1 polymer ?
#
loop_
_entity_poly.entity_id
_entity_poly.type
_entity_poly.pdbx_seq_one_letter_code
_entity_poly.pdbx_strand_id
1 'polypeptide(L)'
;MRNILKLDNMSTLTPIEQMFNEMSRGWNNVFDFTPTFTGIETAEKWPRYTILKDKKDENKFKIMIALAGLDKKKIKITTLKNKLCVSYNEEPLNDTSEDDDYEVVSNTIARRKFTQYFTAPETYIIKVSNAEMKDGILEIYIKTEIPKDMKEVEYEIK
;
A
#
# COMPACT_ATOMS: atom_id res chain seq x y z
N MET A 1 21.74 20.73 -35.82
CA MET A 1 22.76 19.88 -35.75
C MET A 1 23.31 19.62 -34.41
N ARG A 2 22.79 19.74 -33.54
CA ARG A 2 23.38 19.77 -32.43
C ARG A 2 22.80 19.29 -31.30
N ASN A 3 21.63 18.67 -31.19
CA ASN A 3 20.92 18.19 -30.03
C ASN A 3 20.99 16.68 -29.84
N ILE A 4 21.86 16.03 -30.58
CA ILE A 4 22.09 14.59 -30.48
C ILE A 4 22.89 14.25 -29.24
N LEU A 5 23.60 15.20 -28.66
CA LEU A 5 24.42 14.97 -27.48
C LEU A 5 23.70 14.89 -26.15
N LYS A 6 22.39 15.11 -26.14
CA LYS A 6 21.59 14.98 -24.90
C LYS A 6 21.00 13.60 -24.63
N LEU A 7 21.13 12.69 -25.58
CA LEU A 7 20.63 11.33 -25.45
C LEU A 7 21.64 10.35 -24.85
N ASP A 8 22.92 10.74 -24.84
CA ASP A 8 23.99 9.83 -24.46
C ASP A 8 24.27 9.78 -22.96
N ASN A 9 23.60 10.63 -22.19
CA ASN A 9 23.80 10.62 -20.74
C ASN A 9 22.84 9.71 -19.95
N MET A 10 22.04 8.91 -20.62
CA MET A 10 21.14 7.99 -19.94
C MET A 10 21.66 6.56 -19.81
N SER A 11 22.86 6.27 -20.27
CA SER A 11 23.17 4.86 -20.50
C SER A 11 24.40 4.30 -19.85
N THR A 12 25.09 5.00 -18.96
CA THR A 12 26.36 4.47 -18.49
C THR A 12 26.60 4.58 -17.01
N LEU A 13 25.61 4.18 -16.22
CA LEU A 13 25.89 3.78 -14.86
C LEU A 13 26.61 2.45 -14.88
N THR A 14 27.80 2.40 -14.33
CA THR A 14 28.51 1.15 -14.13
C THR A 14 27.68 0.22 -13.24
N PRO A 15 27.86 -1.11 -13.30
CA PRO A 15 27.15 -2.03 -12.42
C PRO A 15 27.29 -1.67 -10.93
N ILE A 16 28.41 -1.09 -10.53
CA ILE A 16 28.65 -0.60 -9.16
C ILE A 16 27.81 0.63 -8.86
N GLU A 17 27.69 1.56 -9.79
CA GLU A 17 26.84 2.75 -9.62
C GLU A 17 25.34 2.39 -9.62
N GLN A 18 24.93 1.40 -10.39
CA GLN A 18 23.59 0.86 -10.36
C GLN A 18 23.30 0.24 -9.00
N MET A 19 24.21 -0.58 -8.48
CA MET A 19 24.08 -1.21 -7.18
C MET A 19 24.08 -0.17 -6.05
N PHE A 20 24.87 0.88 -6.17
CA PHE A 20 24.92 1.99 -5.22
C PHE A 20 23.62 2.83 -5.25
N ASN A 21 23.06 3.04 -6.44
CA ASN A 21 21.78 3.72 -6.61
C ASN A 21 20.61 2.89 -6.06
N GLU A 22 20.64 1.58 -6.26
CA GLU A 22 19.65 0.67 -5.67
C GLU A 22 19.76 0.62 -4.15
N MET A 23 20.98 0.58 -3.62
CA MET A 23 21.22 0.68 -2.17
C MET A 23 20.80 2.03 -1.62
N SER A 24 21.10 3.13 -2.29
CA SER A 24 20.71 4.48 -1.82
C SER A 24 19.21 4.70 -1.92
N ARG A 25 18.53 4.11 -2.88
CA ARG A 25 17.06 4.05 -2.90
C ARG A 25 16.51 3.27 -1.73
N GLY A 26 17.15 2.16 -1.36
CA GLY A 26 16.80 1.38 -0.17
C GLY A 26 17.01 2.15 1.13
N TRP A 27 17.99 3.04 1.20
CA TRP A 27 18.24 3.87 2.37
C TRP A 27 17.30 5.07 2.48
N ASN A 28 16.87 5.61 1.36
CA ASN A 28 15.90 6.71 1.32
C ASN A 28 14.44 6.23 1.45
N ASN A 29 14.18 4.98 1.11
CA ASN A 29 12.89 4.31 1.26
C ASN A 29 13.02 3.16 2.26
N VAL A 30 13.23 3.49 3.53
CA VAL A 30 13.28 2.48 4.61
C VAL A 30 11.98 1.66 4.68
N PHE A 31 10.91 2.15 4.05
CA PHE A 31 9.62 1.48 3.97
C PHE A 31 9.11 1.50 2.53
N ASP A 32 9.50 0.51 1.76
CA ASP A 32 8.83 0.20 0.51
C ASP A 32 7.64 -0.72 0.80
N PHE A 33 6.49 -0.11 1.02
CA PHE A 33 5.25 -0.85 1.08
C PHE A 33 4.88 -1.28 -0.33
N THR A 34 5.28 -2.48 -0.71
CA THR A 34 4.79 -3.08 -1.94
C THR A 34 3.44 -3.73 -1.66
N PRO A 35 2.34 -3.17 -2.18
CA PRO A 35 1.05 -3.81 -2.04
C PRO A 35 1.01 -5.06 -2.91
N THR A 36 0.60 -6.15 -2.30
CA THR A 36 0.34 -7.40 -3.00
C THR A 36 -1.16 -7.60 -3.12
N PHE A 37 -1.64 -7.81 -4.33
CA PHE A 37 -3.05 -8.11 -4.60
C PHE A 37 -3.22 -9.61 -4.74
N THR A 38 -4.13 -10.19 -3.97
CA THR A 38 -4.52 -11.57 -4.13
C THR A 38 -5.98 -11.65 -4.55
N GLY A 39 -6.25 -12.37 -5.62
CA GLY A 39 -7.58 -12.89 -5.90
C GLY A 39 -8.34 -12.40 -7.12
N ILE A 40 -7.83 -11.48 -7.95
CA ILE A 40 -8.46 -11.22 -9.26
C ILE A 40 -7.39 -10.79 -10.26
N GLU A 41 -7.24 -11.56 -11.30
CA GLU A 41 -6.47 -11.24 -12.49
C GLU A 41 -7.21 -10.18 -13.33
N THR A 42 -7.28 -8.95 -12.86
CA THR A 42 -7.69 -7.84 -13.69
C THR A 42 -6.51 -6.91 -13.89
N ALA A 43 -6.30 -6.49 -15.13
CA ALA A 43 -5.26 -5.54 -15.51
C ALA A 43 -5.33 -4.20 -14.77
N GLU A 44 -6.41 -3.93 -14.08
CA GLU A 44 -6.62 -2.77 -13.24
C GLU A 44 -6.38 -3.12 -11.77
N LYS A 45 -5.35 -2.49 -11.20
CA LYS A 45 -5.06 -2.56 -9.77
C LYS A 45 -6.14 -1.82 -8.97
N TRP A 46 -7.13 -2.54 -8.52
CA TRP A 46 -8.21 -2.02 -7.70
C TRP A 46 -8.23 -2.74 -6.34
N PRO A 47 -8.52 -2.06 -5.21
CA PRO A 47 -8.76 -0.62 -5.10
C PRO A 47 -7.49 0.23 -5.23
N ARG A 48 -7.65 1.46 -5.70
CA ARG A 48 -6.55 2.42 -5.78
C ARG A 48 -6.23 3.00 -4.41
N TYR A 49 -4.97 3.26 -4.17
CA TYR A 49 -4.49 3.72 -2.87
C TYR A 49 -3.40 4.79 -3.02
N THR A 50 -3.16 5.50 -1.94
CA THR A 50 -2.04 6.41 -1.75
C THR A 50 -1.42 6.15 -0.38
N ILE A 51 -0.10 6.08 -0.31
CA ILE A 51 0.64 5.97 0.94
C ILE A 51 1.35 7.29 1.18
N LEU A 52 1.11 7.89 2.33
CA LEU A 52 1.73 9.11 2.79
C LEU A 52 2.63 8.80 3.98
N LYS A 53 3.81 9.40 4.00
CA LYS A 53 4.75 9.33 5.12
C LYS A 53 4.66 10.63 5.91
N ASP A 54 4.67 10.55 7.22
CA ASP A 54 4.74 11.72 8.09
C ASP A 54 6.07 12.44 7.90
N LYS A 55 6.03 13.77 7.81
CA LYS A 55 7.25 14.59 7.60
C LYS A 55 8.11 14.71 8.84
N LYS A 56 7.53 14.50 10.02
CA LYS A 56 8.19 14.67 11.32
C LYS A 56 8.58 13.34 11.97
N ASP A 57 7.83 12.29 11.69
CA ASP A 57 8.02 10.95 12.25
C ASP A 57 8.14 9.92 11.15
N GLU A 58 9.33 9.42 10.94
CA GLU A 58 9.64 8.44 9.88
C GLU A 58 8.92 7.11 10.03
N ASN A 59 8.39 6.83 11.21
CA ASN A 59 7.69 5.59 11.50
C ASN A 59 6.16 5.71 11.40
N LYS A 60 5.65 6.88 11.03
CA LYS A 60 4.22 7.11 10.85
C LYS A 60 3.84 7.24 9.38
N PHE A 61 2.80 6.51 9.01
CA PHE A 61 2.27 6.52 7.66
C PHE A 61 0.74 6.64 7.69
N LYS A 62 0.20 7.18 6.61
CA LYS A 62 -1.23 7.16 6.32
C LYS A 62 -1.46 6.47 4.99
N ILE A 63 -2.29 5.44 4.98
CA ILE A 63 -2.73 4.75 3.78
C ILE A 63 -4.15 5.22 3.48
N MET A 64 -4.37 5.70 2.27
CA MET A 64 -5.66 6.13 1.77
C MET A 64 -6.11 5.18 0.67
N ILE A 65 -7.27 4.58 0.81
CA ILE A 65 -7.81 3.62 -0.16
C ILE A 65 -9.16 4.12 -0.65
N ALA A 66 -9.34 4.20 -1.97
CA ALA A 66 -10.59 4.63 -2.59
C ALA A 66 -11.60 3.48 -2.57
N LEU A 67 -12.61 3.57 -1.71
CA LEU A 67 -13.63 2.55 -1.48
C LEU A 67 -15.05 3.14 -1.52
N ALA A 68 -15.27 4.12 -2.37
CA ALA A 68 -16.59 4.73 -2.53
C ALA A 68 -17.66 3.69 -2.88
N GLY A 69 -18.79 3.74 -2.19
CA GLY A 69 -19.91 2.84 -2.41
C GLY A 69 -19.84 1.50 -1.67
N LEU A 70 -18.79 1.26 -0.89
CA LEU A 70 -18.69 0.08 -0.04
C LEU A 70 -19.14 0.38 1.39
N ASP A 71 -19.79 -0.60 2.01
CA ASP A 71 -20.19 -0.49 3.41
C ASP A 71 -18.97 -0.66 4.33
N LYS A 72 -18.64 0.37 5.09
CA LYS A 72 -17.52 0.36 6.04
C LYS A 72 -17.60 -0.76 7.07
N LYS A 73 -18.80 -1.23 7.41
CA LYS A 73 -18.98 -2.31 8.38
C LYS A 73 -18.49 -3.67 7.86
N LYS A 74 -18.39 -3.80 6.55
CA LYS A 74 -17.98 -5.03 5.86
C LYS A 74 -16.50 -5.00 5.46
N ILE A 75 -15.82 -3.88 5.65
CA ILE A 75 -14.39 -3.74 5.45
C ILE A 75 -13.67 -4.24 6.69
N LYS A 76 -12.72 -5.14 6.50
CA LYS A 76 -11.93 -5.74 7.56
C LYS A 76 -10.47 -5.31 7.45
N ILE A 77 -9.91 -4.84 8.55
CA ILE A 77 -8.51 -4.44 8.66
C ILE A 77 -7.86 -5.34 9.70
N THR A 78 -6.77 -6.02 9.34
CA THR A 78 -6.01 -6.88 10.25
C THR A 78 -4.51 -6.64 10.08
N THR A 79 -3.76 -6.85 11.13
CA THR A 79 -2.30 -6.80 11.10
C THR A 79 -1.72 -8.09 11.63
N LEU A 80 -0.62 -8.53 11.01
CA LEU A 80 0.17 -9.65 11.47
C LEU A 80 1.64 -9.35 11.23
N LYS A 81 2.39 -9.10 12.31
CA LYS A 81 3.79 -8.70 12.23
C LYS A 81 3.99 -7.49 11.31
N ASN A 82 4.72 -7.67 10.20
CA ASN A 82 5.04 -6.64 9.22
C ASN A 82 4.00 -6.51 8.11
N LYS A 83 2.83 -7.13 8.22
CA LYS A 83 1.78 -7.12 7.21
C LYS A 83 0.52 -6.46 7.73
N LEU A 84 -0.05 -5.59 6.92
CA LEU A 84 -1.39 -5.04 7.05
C LEU A 84 -2.27 -5.59 5.95
N CYS A 85 -3.40 -6.16 6.31
CA CYS A 85 -4.39 -6.70 5.37
C CYS A 85 -5.67 -5.87 5.43
N VAL A 86 -6.14 -5.44 4.28
CA VAL A 86 -7.46 -4.82 4.10
C VAL A 86 -8.28 -5.68 3.17
N SER A 87 -9.45 -6.09 3.59
CA SER A 87 -10.32 -6.98 2.82
C SER A 87 -11.77 -6.56 2.84
N TYR A 88 -12.46 -6.91 1.76
CA TYR A 88 -13.90 -6.78 1.58
C TYR A 88 -14.42 -8.04 0.90
N ASN A 89 -15.28 -8.78 1.55
CA ASN A 89 -15.70 -10.11 1.12
C ASN A 89 -17.15 -10.22 0.64
N GLU A 90 -17.83 -9.10 0.47
CA GLU A 90 -19.17 -9.11 -0.05
C GLU A 90 -19.19 -9.45 -1.55
N GLU A 91 -20.17 -10.25 -1.95
CA GLU A 91 -20.43 -10.47 -3.37
C GLU A 91 -20.79 -9.13 -4.04
N PRO A 92 -20.30 -8.89 -5.25
CA PRO A 92 -20.77 -7.78 -6.04
C PRO A 92 -22.29 -7.92 -6.16
N LEU A 93 -23.00 -6.79 -6.02
CA LEU A 93 -24.42 -6.78 -6.34
C LEU A 93 -24.56 -7.31 -7.77
N ASN A 94 -25.13 -8.52 -7.89
CA ASN A 94 -25.57 -9.01 -9.17
C ASN A 94 -26.53 -7.96 -9.75
N ASP A 95 -26.75 -7.99 -11.05
CA ASP A 95 -27.54 -7.04 -11.85
C ASP A 95 -28.95 -6.71 -11.33
N THR A 96 -29.30 -7.20 -10.17
CA THR A 96 -30.51 -6.85 -9.44
C THR A 96 -30.22 -5.64 -8.56
N SER A 97 -30.81 -4.49 -8.88
CA SER A 97 -30.87 -3.36 -7.96
C SER A 97 -31.53 -3.82 -6.66
N GLU A 98 -31.02 -3.38 -5.51
CA GLU A 98 -31.71 -3.57 -4.22
C GLU A 98 -33.05 -2.83 -4.19
N ASP A 99 -33.29 -2.01 -5.19
CA ASP A 99 -34.48 -1.22 -5.39
C ASP A 99 -35.31 -1.89 -6.51
N ASP A 100 -36.42 -2.49 -6.14
CA ASP A 100 -37.32 -3.19 -7.06
C ASP A 100 -37.88 -2.26 -8.16
N ASP A 101 -37.73 -0.94 -8.00
CA ASP A 101 -38.22 0.07 -8.93
C ASP A 101 -37.23 0.43 -10.04
N TYR A 102 -35.97 -0.04 -9.95
CA TYR A 102 -34.92 0.31 -10.91
C TYR A 102 -34.21 -0.90 -11.49
N GLU A 103 -33.99 -0.83 -12.79
CA GLU A 103 -33.21 -1.81 -13.55
C GLU A 103 -31.81 -1.26 -13.86
N VAL A 104 -30.77 -2.07 -13.69
CA VAL A 104 -29.40 -1.68 -14.04
C VAL A 104 -29.22 -1.71 -15.54
N VAL A 105 -29.08 -0.56 -16.17
CA VAL A 105 -28.80 -0.41 -17.61
C VAL A 105 -27.31 -0.43 -17.90
N SER A 106 -26.48 0.17 -17.03
CA SER A 106 -25.03 0.18 -17.17
C SER A 106 -24.39 0.35 -15.79
N ASN A 107 -23.33 -0.42 -15.53
CA ASN A 107 -22.61 -0.35 -14.28
C ASN A 107 -21.09 -0.32 -14.52
N THR A 108 -20.47 0.79 -14.18
CA THR A 108 -19.01 0.98 -14.23
C THR A 108 -18.39 1.15 -12.85
N ILE A 109 -19.20 1.21 -11.79
CA ILE A 109 -18.72 1.33 -10.42
C ILE A 109 -18.16 -0.02 -9.97
N ALA A 110 -16.88 -0.05 -9.64
CA ALA A 110 -16.24 -1.24 -9.12
C ALA A 110 -16.71 -1.52 -7.68
N ARG A 111 -17.52 -2.54 -7.51
CA ARG A 111 -17.92 -3.11 -6.22
C ARG A 111 -17.54 -4.57 -6.22
N ARG A 112 -16.32 -4.88 -5.79
CA ARG A 112 -15.75 -6.23 -5.89
C ARG A 112 -15.18 -6.66 -4.56
N LYS A 113 -15.15 -7.96 -4.35
CA LYS A 113 -14.31 -8.54 -3.32
C LYS A 113 -12.86 -8.18 -3.58
N PHE A 114 -12.14 -7.86 -2.53
CA PHE A 114 -10.70 -7.68 -2.62
C PHE A 114 -10.01 -8.06 -1.31
N THR A 115 -8.76 -8.42 -1.44
CA THR A 115 -7.82 -8.53 -0.33
C THR A 115 -6.53 -7.85 -0.74
N GLN A 116 -6.13 -6.85 0.00
CA GLN A 116 -4.94 -6.07 -0.25
C GLN A 116 -4.00 -6.14 0.93
N TYR A 117 -2.73 -6.45 0.66
CA TYR A 117 -1.68 -6.50 1.67
C TYR A 117 -0.71 -5.35 1.49
N PHE A 118 -0.36 -4.71 2.59
CA PHE A 118 0.74 -3.76 2.68
C PHE A 118 1.80 -4.39 3.58
N THR A 119 3.01 -4.53 3.06
CA THR A 119 4.09 -5.24 3.75
C THR A 119 5.24 -4.30 4.02
N ALA A 120 5.63 -4.18 5.28
CA ALA A 120 6.85 -3.51 5.71
C ALA A 120 8.03 -4.50 5.70
N PRO A 121 9.29 -4.03 5.77
CA PRO A 121 10.44 -4.92 5.94
C PRO A 121 10.27 -5.83 7.18
N GLU A 122 10.80 -7.04 7.11
CA GLU A 122 10.59 -8.10 8.11
C GLU A 122 11.01 -7.74 9.54
N THR A 123 11.94 -6.78 9.68
CA THR A 123 12.40 -6.28 10.99
C THR A 123 11.39 -5.39 11.70
N TYR A 124 10.36 -4.96 11.01
CA TYR A 124 9.34 -4.06 11.56
C TYR A 124 8.04 -4.78 11.85
N ILE A 125 7.32 -4.26 12.81
CA ILE A 125 5.91 -4.59 13.03
C ILE A 125 5.05 -3.39 12.70
N ILE A 126 3.88 -3.64 12.13
CA ILE A 126 2.88 -2.62 11.81
C ILE A 126 1.81 -2.59 12.90
N LYS A 127 1.53 -1.40 13.40
CA LYS A 127 0.41 -1.14 14.31
C LYS A 127 -0.53 -0.11 13.70
N VAL A 128 -1.82 -0.39 13.72
CA VAL A 128 -2.85 0.57 13.33
C VAL A 128 -3.18 1.43 14.53
N SER A 129 -3.02 2.74 14.41
CA SER A 129 -3.39 3.69 15.45
C SER A 129 -4.82 4.21 15.31
N ASN A 130 -5.30 4.35 14.07
CA ASN A 130 -6.66 4.76 13.76
C ASN A 130 -7.05 4.33 12.35
N ALA A 131 -8.33 4.13 12.12
CA ALA A 131 -8.90 3.92 10.79
C ALA A 131 -10.26 4.60 10.70
N GLU A 132 -10.48 5.37 9.66
CA GLU A 132 -11.72 6.10 9.43
C GLU A 132 -12.12 6.12 7.96
N MET A 133 -13.41 6.13 7.69
CA MET A 133 -13.97 6.24 6.36
C MET A 133 -14.59 7.64 6.20
N LYS A 134 -14.08 8.40 5.25
CA LYS A 134 -14.55 9.75 4.97
C LYS A 134 -14.61 9.97 3.46
N ASP A 135 -15.75 10.45 3.01
CA ASP A 135 -15.97 10.81 1.59
C ASP A 135 -15.59 9.68 0.60
N GLY A 136 -15.87 8.43 0.97
CA GLY A 136 -15.52 7.27 0.15
C GLY A 136 -14.05 6.85 0.18
N ILE A 137 -13.25 7.48 1.02
CA ILE A 137 -11.84 7.14 1.22
C ILE A 137 -11.66 6.51 2.60
N LEU A 138 -11.07 5.33 2.63
CA LEU A 138 -10.61 4.70 3.86
C LEU A 138 -9.22 5.25 4.19
N GLU A 139 -9.09 5.93 5.31
CA GLU A 139 -7.83 6.42 5.84
C GLU A 139 -7.37 5.52 6.99
N ILE A 140 -6.21 4.91 6.85
CA ILE A 140 -5.60 4.05 7.87
C ILE A 140 -4.31 4.70 8.34
N TYR A 141 -4.26 5.04 9.62
CA TYR A 141 -3.07 5.59 10.26
C TYR A 141 -2.27 4.47 10.89
N ILE A 142 -1.04 4.29 10.46
CA ILE A 142 -0.17 3.22 10.92
C ILE A 142 1.11 3.77 11.52
N LYS A 143 1.65 3.00 12.44
CA LYS A 143 2.97 3.17 13.00
C LYS A 143 3.77 1.89 12.81
N THR A 144 5.01 2.04 12.40
CA THR A 144 5.96 0.93 12.32
C THR A 144 6.95 1.02 13.47
N GLU A 145 7.32 -0.10 14.03
CA GLU A 145 8.30 -0.16 15.11
C GLU A 145 9.16 -1.42 15.00
N ILE A 146 10.39 -1.34 15.47
CA ILE A 146 11.26 -2.51 15.61
C ILE A 146 11.00 -3.11 16.99
N PRO A 147 10.64 -4.40 17.08
CA PRO A 147 10.47 -5.08 18.37
C PRO A 147 11.72 -4.99 19.22
N LYS A 148 11.55 -4.90 20.54
CA LYS A 148 12.68 -4.73 21.47
C LYS A 148 13.66 -5.89 21.45
N ASP A 149 13.16 -7.08 21.21
CA ASP A 149 13.90 -8.33 21.10
C ASP A 149 14.71 -8.47 19.79
N MET A 150 14.42 -7.62 18.79
CA MET A 150 15.14 -7.56 17.52
C MET A 150 16.09 -6.36 17.41
N LYS A 151 16.29 -5.60 18.49
CA LYS A 151 17.23 -4.48 18.48
C LYS A 151 18.65 -5.00 18.57
N GLU A 152 19.53 -4.36 17.84
CA GLU A 152 20.97 -4.59 17.90
C GLU A 152 21.47 -4.40 19.34
N VAL A 153 22.26 -5.36 19.80
CA VAL A 153 22.93 -5.32 21.10
C VAL A 153 24.41 -5.23 20.86
N GLU A 154 25.05 -4.17 21.32
CA GLU A 154 26.49 -4.02 21.25
C GLU A 154 27.16 -4.72 22.42
N TYR A 155 28.19 -5.50 22.12
CA TYR A 155 28.97 -6.22 23.11
C TYR A 155 30.39 -5.67 23.18
N GLU A 156 30.87 -5.41 24.39
CA GLU A 156 32.26 -4.99 24.61
C GLU A 156 33.21 -6.20 24.47
N ILE A 157 34.31 -5.97 23.76
CA ILE A 157 35.42 -6.92 23.69
C ILE A 157 36.34 -6.67 24.88
N LYS A 158 36.51 -7.70 25.70
CA LYS A 158 37.46 -7.66 26.82
C LYS A 158 38.85 -8.07 26.38
#